data_b3b91809cb3e5cd1b20b08754fb25507
#
_entry.id   b3b91809cb3e5cd1b20b08754fb25507
#
_cell.length_a   1.000
_cell.length_b   1.000
_cell.length_c   1.000
_cell.angle_alpha   90.00
_cell.angle_beta   90.00
_cell.angle_gamma   90.00
#
_symmetry.space_group_name_H-M   'P 1'
#
loop_
_entity.id
_entity.type
_entity.pdbx_description
1 polymer ?
#
loop_
_entity_poly.entity_id
_entity_poly.type
_entity_poly.pdbx_seq_one_letter_code
_entity_poly.pdbx_strand_id
1 'polypeptide(L)'
;MKVLRTPDEAFAAVDFAFAPHYFEVQDAASGTPLRLHYIDEGPRDAPIVLMMHGEPTWCYLYRHMIGPVVVAGYRVIAPDLIGFGKSDKPAAKADYSYAAHVAWMLHWLEGLDLKDITLACQDWGSLIGLRLVAAAPERFRAVALSNGGLPEGGPAPRAFAIWRAFSKWSPVFPIGKIIAKGTKRALSAEEIAAYDAPFPDPSYKAGARIFPSFVPFEGNPAVPDQKAAWQVFDAWDKPFLCAFSDGDPITRTGETRFIGRVPGTAGQAHRTLKGGHFIQEDDPEGFVAAILDVAAKGAPQ
;
A
#
# COMPACT_ATOMS: atom_id res chain seq x y z
N MET A 1 -1.38 -24.89 -2.46
CA MET A 1 -0.62 -23.82 -1.74
C MET A 1 -0.59 -24.13 -0.25
N LYS A 2 0.55 -24.02 0.43
CA LYS A 2 0.64 -24.06 1.91
C LYS A 2 0.47 -22.65 2.44
N VAL A 3 -0.45 -22.44 3.39
CA VAL A 3 -0.76 -21.13 3.96
C VAL A 3 -0.35 -21.10 5.43
N LEU A 4 0.32 -20.06 5.86
CA LEU A 4 0.65 -19.75 7.25
C LEU A 4 -0.26 -18.63 7.74
N ARG A 5 -0.57 -18.65 9.02
CA ARG A 5 -1.33 -17.61 9.70
C ARG A 5 -0.59 -17.23 10.97
N THR A 6 -0.25 -15.95 11.09
CA THR A 6 0.41 -15.45 12.31
C THR A 6 -0.55 -15.62 13.49
N PRO A 7 -0.11 -16.27 14.58
CA PRO A 7 -0.91 -16.40 15.79
C PRO A 7 -1.25 -15.04 16.40
N ASP A 8 -2.43 -14.89 17.00
CA ASP A 8 -2.88 -13.63 17.59
C ASP A 8 -1.97 -13.19 18.76
N GLU A 9 -1.34 -14.12 19.45
CA GLU A 9 -0.39 -13.88 20.54
C GLU A 9 0.85 -13.09 20.06
N ALA A 10 1.23 -13.20 18.79
CA ALA A 10 2.33 -12.41 18.22
C ALA A 10 2.04 -10.90 18.23
N PHE A 11 0.77 -10.52 18.28
CA PHE A 11 0.33 -9.12 18.30
C PHE A 11 -0.04 -8.62 19.70
N ALA A 12 0.06 -9.45 20.74
CA ALA A 12 -0.41 -9.11 22.09
C ALA A 12 0.28 -7.88 22.71
N ALA A 13 1.54 -7.61 22.32
CA ALA A 13 2.28 -6.44 22.79
C ALA A 13 2.22 -5.24 21.80
N VAL A 14 1.47 -5.35 20.71
CA VAL A 14 1.37 -4.28 19.73
C VAL A 14 0.26 -3.32 20.13
N ASP A 15 0.62 -2.06 20.34
CA ASP A 15 -0.37 -0.99 20.58
C ASP A 15 -1.07 -0.62 19.27
N PHE A 16 -2.17 -1.34 18.99
CA PHE A 16 -3.00 -1.16 17.81
C PHE A 16 -4.45 -1.51 18.13
N ALA A 17 -5.18 -0.54 18.67
CA ALA A 17 -6.49 -0.71 19.30
C ALA A 17 -7.68 -0.80 18.32
N PHE A 18 -7.44 -1.00 17.02
CA PHE A 18 -8.49 -1.13 16.00
C PHE A 18 -9.02 -2.57 15.95
N ALA A 19 -10.35 -2.70 15.78
CA ALA A 19 -10.98 -4.00 15.66
C ALA A 19 -10.59 -4.69 14.34
N PRO A 20 -10.17 -5.97 14.38
CA PRO A 20 -9.84 -6.70 13.16
C PRO A 20 -11.11 -7.14 12.43
N HIS A 21 -11.12 -6.94 11.12
CA HIS A 21 -12.09 -7.52 10.19
C HIS A 21 -11.41 -8.49 9.24
N TYR A 22 -12.14 -9.45 8.73
CA TYR A 22 -11.60 -10.46 7.82
C TYR A 22 -12.54 -10.70 6.65
N PHE A 23 -11.94 -10.94 5.49
CA PHE A 23 -12.63 -11.35 4.27
C PHE A 23 -11.88 -12.51 3.63
N GLU A 24 -12.58 -13.45 3.04
CA GLU A 24 -11.96 -14.57 2.33
C GLU A 24 -11.85 -14.25 0.85
N VAL A 25 -10.62 -14.21 0.33
CA VAL A 25 -10.34 -14.10 -1.10
C VAL A 25 -9.91 -15.44 -1.65
N GLN A 26 -10.26 -15.73 -2.90
CA GLN A 26 -9.87 -16.97 -3.57
C GLN A 26 -8.61 -16.75 -4.40
N ASP A 27 -7.60 -17.59 -4.22
CA ASP A 27 -6.47 -17.64 -5.14
C ASP A 27 -6.85 -18.39 -6.41
N ALA A 28 -6.94 -17.65 -7.53
CA ALA A 28 -7.40 -18.23 -8.80
C ALA A 28 -6.51 -19.35 -9.34
N ALA A 29 -5.21 -19.35 -9.02
CA ALA A 29 -4.27 -20.32 -9.53
C ALA A 29 -4.37 -21.67 -8.80
N SER A 30 -4.59 -21.68 -7.49
CA SER A 30 -4.63 -22.90 -6.66
C SER A 30 -6.01 -23.25 -6.13
N GLY A 31 -7.00 -22.34 -6.26
CA GLY A 31 -8.31 -22.49 -5.62
C GLY A 31 -8.27 -22.39 -4.09
N THR A 32 -7.13 -21.95 -3.51
CA THR A 32 -6.97 -21.88 -2.05
C THR A 32 -7.65 -20.62 -1.51
N PRO A 33 -8.54 -20.73 -0.50
CA PRO A 33 -9.06 -19.57 0.20
C PRO A 33 -7.97 -18.95 1.07
N LEU A 34 -7.87 -17.61 1.03
CA LEU A 34 -6.93 -16.82 1.81
C LEU A 34 -7.70 -15.80 2.64
N ARG A 35 -7.45 -15.76 3.93
CA ARG A 35 -8.03 -14.78 4.84
C ARG A 35 -7.29 -13.45 4.71
N LEU A 36 -7.97 -12.40 4.28
CA LEU A 36 -7.48 -11.04 4.21
C LEU A 36 -8.00 -10.27 5.43
N HIS A 37 -7.09 -9.64 6.17
CA HIS A 37 -7.40 -8.76 7.29
C HIS A 37 -7.55 -7.32 6.81
N TYR A 38 -8.43 -6.56 7.46
CA TYR A 38 -8.55 -5.11 7.26
C TYR A 38 -9.12 -4.42 8.50
N ILE A 39 -8.81 -3.14 8.65
CA ILE A 39 -9.44 -2.22 9.60
C ILE A 39 -10.59 -1.51 8.88
N ASP A 40 -11.67 -1.23 9.60
CA ASP A 40 -12.87 -0.56 9.09
C ASP A 40 -13.47 0.33 10.17
N GLU A 41 -13.08 1.59 10.17
CA GLU A 41 -13.39 2.57 11.21
C GLU A 41 -14.19 3.76 10.66
N GLY A 42 -15.08 4.31 11.48
CA GLY A 42 -15.90 5.47 11.14
C GLY A 42 -17.33 5.10 10.69
N PRO A 43 -18.15 6.11 10.30
CA PRO A 43 -19.54 5.89 9.92
C PRO A 43 -19.65 5.04 8.65
N ARG A 44 -20.56 4.06 8.65
CA ARG A 44 -20.69 3.08 7.54
C ARG A 44 -21.17 3.70 6.21
N ASP A 45 -21.87 4.80 6.27
CA ASP A 45 -22.41 5.57 5.14
C ASP A 45 -21.52 6.74 4.70
N ALA A 46 -20.41 6.97 5.39
CA ALA A 46 -19.47 8.01 5.03
C ALA A 46 -18.63 7.65 3.79
N PRO A 47 -18.14 8.66 3.03
CA PRO A 47 -17.18 8.44 1.95
C PRO A 47 -15.93 7.72 2.46
N ILE A 48 -15.40 6.81 1.63
CA ILE A 48 -14.31 5.92 2.04
C ILE A 48 -12.93 6.56 1.76
N VAL A 49 -12.02 6.47 2.73
CA VAL A 49 -10.59 6.59 2.53
C VAL A 49 -9.96 5.19 2.65
N LEU A 50 -9.51 4.65 1.52
CA LEU A 50 -8.82 3.37 1.44
C LEU A 50 -7.31 3.61 1.60
N MET A 51 -6.73 3.14 2.72
CA MET A 51 -5.32 3.32 3.05
C MET A 51 -4.53 2.04 2.74
N MET A 52 -3.74 2.05 1.64
CA MET A 52 -3.00 0.88 1.19
C MET A 52 -1.53 0.97 1.53
N HIS A 53 -1.07 0.05 2.41
CA HIS A 53 0.32 -0.06 2.82
C HIS A 53 1.21 -0.69 1.75
N GLY A 54 2.53 -0.54 1.91
CA GLY A 54 3.53 -1.13 1.04
C GLY A 54 4.40 -2.21 1.72
N GLU A 55 5.46 -2.63 1.02
CA GLU A 55 6.42 -3.62 1.48
C GLU A 55 7.54 -2.93 2.30
N PRO A 56 7.93 -3.47 3.45
CA PRO A 56 7.44 -4.69 4.13
C PRO A 56 6.53 -4.39 5.32
N THR A 57 5.69 -3.37 5.22
CA THR A 57 4.81 -2.89 6.29
C THR A 57 3.48 -3.67 6.37
N TRP A 58 2.55 -3.20 7.19
CA TRP A 58 1.17 -3.63 7.29
C TRP A 58 0.29 -2.44 7.72
N CYS A 59 -1.01 -2.59 7.88
CA CYS A 59 -1.92 -1.46 8.16
C CYS A 59 -1.56 -0.66 9.42
N TYR A 60 -0.76 -1.20 10.34
CA TYR A 60 -0.15 -0.49 11.47
C TYR A 60 0.60 0.79 11.06
N LEU A 61 1.13 0.83 9.85
CA LEU A 61 1.77 2.01 9.29
C LEU A 61 0.85 3.26 9.34
N TYR A 62 -0.46 3.04 9.24
CA TYR A 62 -1.47 4.11 9.23
C TYR A 62 -2.08 4.43 10.60
N ARG A 63 -1.58 3.82 11.70
CA ARG A 63 -2.16 3.95 13.04
C ARG A 63 -2.38 5.38 13.52
N HIS A 64 -1.49 6.31 13.15
CA HIS A 64 -1.59 7.72 13.50
C HIS A 64 -2.50 8.52 12.57
N MET A 65 -2.94 7.95 11.45
CA MET A 65 -3.72 8.62 10.42
C MET A 65 -5.21 8.23 10.45
N ILE A 66 -5.52 6.99 10.87
CA ILE A 66 -6.89 6.46 10.90
C ILE A 66 -7.81 7.37 11.73
N GLY A 67 -7.47 7.63 12.99
CA GLY A 67 -8.28 8.46 13.89
C GLY A 67 -8.57 9.86 13.35
N PRO A 68 -7.56 10.65 12.95
CA PRO A 68 -7.75 11.97 12.35
C PRO A 68 -8.67 11.99 11.12
N VAL A 69 -8.58 10.99 10.24
CA VAL A 69 -9.44 10.90 9.04
C VAL A 69 -10.87 10.52 9.40
N VAL A 70 -11.06 9.64 10.41
CA VAL A 70 -12.41 9.32 10.94
C VAL A 70 -13.04 10.54 11.60
N VAL A 71 -12.29 11.30 12.40
CA VAL A 71 -12.76 12.54 13.03
C VAL A 71 -13.16 13.59 11.98
N ALA A 72 -12.51 13.59 10.81
CA ALA A 72 -12.89 14.45 9.69
C ALA A 72 -14.17 14.00 8.95
N GLY A 73 -14.81 12.91 9.38
CA GLY A 73 -16.10 12.45 8.85
C GLY A 73 -15.99 11.41 7.74
N TYR A 74 -14.86 10.76 7.55
CA TYR A 74 -14.66 9.70 6.56
C TYR A 74 -14.70 8.30 7.21
N ARG A 75 -15.08 7.30 6.43
CA ARG A 75 -14.87 5.90 6.78
C ARG A 75 -13.48 5.47 6.29
N VAL A 76 -12.64 4.98 7.19
CA VAL A 76 -11.31 4.50 6.86
C VAL A 76 -11.31 2.99 6.73
N ILE A 77 -10.79 2.50 5.61
CA ILE A 77 -10.54 1.08 5.40
C ILE A 77 -9.04 0.89 5.12
N ALA A 78 -8.38 0.04 5.92
CA ALA A 78 -6.95 -0.22 5.81
C ALA A 78 -6.69 -1.74 5.78
N PRO A 79 -6.55 -2.34 4.59
CA PRO A 79 -6.28 -3.78 4.47
C PRO A 79 -4.81 -4.10 4.76
N ASP A 80 -4.56 -5.34 5.21
CA ASP A 80 -3.26 -5.99 5.11
C ASP A 80 -3.19 -6.79 3.82
N LEU A 81 -2.21 -6.52 2.98
CA LEU A 81 -1.98 -7.33 1.78
C LEU A 81 -1.70 -8.80 2.15
N ILE A 82 -2.12 -9.74 1.30
CA ILE A 82 -1.78 -11.16 1.49
C ILE A 82 -0.26 -11.30 1.59
N GLY A 83 0.21 -11.99 2.63
CA GLY A 83 1.63 -12.09 2.96
C GLY A 83 2.11 -11.14 4.06
N PHE A 84 1.24 -10.22 4.54
CA PHE A 84 1.58 -9.18 5.52
C PHE A 84 0.57 -9.11 6.67
N GLY A 85 0.92 -8.38 7.72
CA GLY A 85 0.06 -8.09 8.86
C GLY A 85 -0.64 -9.33 9.43
N LYS A 86 -1.94 -9.23 9.66
CA LYS A 86 -2.80 -10.31 10.12
C LYS A 86 -3.44 -11.13 8.97
N SER A 87 -3.16 -10.79 7.70
CA SER A 87 -3.57 -11.59 6.55
C SER A 87 -2.79 -12.89 6.43
N ASP A 88 -3.38 -13.87 5.77
CA ASP A 88 -2.74 -15.16 5.48
C ASP A 88 -1.46 -14.99 4.65
N LYS A 89 -0.52 -15.90 4.83
CA LYS A 89 0.80 -15.86 4.22
C LYS A 89 1.09 -17.17 3.48
N PRO A 90 0.91 -17.21 2.14
CA PRO A 90 1.46 -18.31 1.33
C PRO A 90 2.94 -18.55 1.66
N ALA A 91 3.30 -19.81 1.92
CA ALA A 91 4.61 -20.14 2.46
C ALA A 91 5.75 -20.11 1.44
N ALA A 92 5.43 -20.24 0.15
CA ALA A 92 6.43 -20.25 -0.90
C ALA A 92 6.45 -18.93 -1.68
N LYS A 93 7.64 -18.42 -2.01
CA LYS A 93 7.79 -17.22 -2.85
C LYS A 93 7.11 -17.35 -4.21
N ALA A 94 7.01 -18.57 -4.74
CA ALA A 94 6.37 -18.86 -6.01
C ALA A 94 4.83 -18.74 -5.96
N ASP A 95 4.24 -18.72 -4.78
CA ASP A 95 2.79 -18.56 -4.59
C ASP A 95 2.33 -17.11 -4.77
N TYR A 96 3.27 -16.16 -4.94
CA TYR A 96 2.99 -14.74 -5.09
C TYR A 96 3.30 -14.25 -6.50
N SER A 97 2.49 -13.33 -6.98
CA SER A 97 2.77 -12.53 -8.16
C SER A 97 2.10 -11.17 -8.05
N TYR A 98 2.51 -10.20 -8.86
CA TYR A 98 1.84 -8.89 -8.88
C TYR A 98 0.38 -9.03 -9.32
N ALA A 99 0.12 -9.83 -10.38
CA ALA A 99 -1.23 -10.09 -10.86
C ALA A 99 -2.13 -10.74 -9.80
N ALA A 100 -1.59 -11.69 -9.01
CA ALA A 100 -2.33 -12.31 -7.92
C ALA A 100 -2.73 -11.29 -6.85
N HIS A 101 -1.82 -10.39 -6.45
CA HIS A 101 -2.14 -9.33 -5.48
C HIS A 101 -3.24 -8.39 -5.98
N VAL A 102 -3.19 -7.99 -7.26
CA VAL A 102 -4.25 -7.17 -7.85
C VAL A 102 -5.58 -7.93 -7.85
N ALA A 103 -5.59 -9.22 -8.24
CA ALA A 103 -6.79 -10.04 -8.26
C ALA A 103 -7.39 -10.25 -6.87
N TRP A 104 -6.58 -10.55 -5.85
CA TRP A 104 -7.05 -10.71 -4.47
C TRP A 104 -7.67 -9.43 -3.93
N MET A 105 -7.04 -8.28 -4.18
CA MET A 105 -7.54 -7.00 -3.73
C MET A 105 -8.79 -6.54 -4.49
N LEU A 106 -8.92 -6.84 -5.79
CA LEU A 106 -10.15 -6.60 -6.54
C LEU A 106 -11.30 -7.45 -6.00
N HIS A 107 -11.08 -8.75 -5.80
CA HIS A 107 -12.09 -9.66 -5.24
C HIS A 107 -12.58 -9.16 -3.86
N TRP A 108 -11.66 -8.71 -2.99
CA TRP A 108 -11.99 -8.11 -1.71
C TRP A 108 -12.80 -6.81 -1.84
N LEU A 109 -12.37 -5.91 -2.70
CA LEU A 109 -13.00 -4.60 -2.93
C LEU A 109 -14.42 -4.76 -3.48
N GLU A 110 -14.60 -5.69 -4.42
CA GLU A 110 -15.90 -6.02 -5.03
C GLU A 110 -16.80 -6.76 -4.05
N GLY A 111 -16.24 -7.73 -3.31
CA GLY A 111 -17.00 -8.52 -2.34
C GLY A 111 -17.54 -7.71 -1.17
N LEU A 112 -16.86 -6.63 -0.79
CA LEU A 112 -17.36 -5.63 0.18
C LEU A 112 -18.18 -4.51 -0.47
N ASP A 113 -18.35 -4.53 -1.79
CA ASP A 113 -19.03 -3.50 -2.60
C ASP A 113 -18.54 -2.07 -2.27
N LEU A 114 -17.24 -1.88 -2.05
CA LEU A 114 -16.69 -0.58 -1.72
C LEU A 114 -16.80 0.37 -2.90
N LYS A 115 -17.30 1.57 -2.64
CA LYS A 115 -17.55 2.64 -3.64
C LYS A 115 -17.22 4.00 -3.01
N ASP A 116 -17.23 5.03 -3.83
CA ASP A 116 -16.95 6.42 -3.40
C ASP A 116 -15.60 6.55 -2.67
N ILE A 117 -14.57 5.91 -3.22
CA ILE A 117 -13.29 5.69 -2.58
C ILE A 117 -12.31 6.82 -2.91
N THR A 118 -11.71 7.42 -1.90
CA THR A 118 -10.44 8.14 -2.01
C THR A 118 -9.31 7.16 -1.68
N LEU A 119 -8.47 6.85 -2.67
CA LEU A 119 -7.29 6.02 -2.44
C LEU A 119 -6.17 6.84 -1.81
N ALA A 120 -5.67 6.42 -0.64
CA ALA A 120 -4.45 6.90 -0.02
C ALA A 120 -3.40 5.78 -0.07
N CYS A 121 -2.28 5.99 -0.77
CA CYS A 121 -1.34 4.92 -1.05
C CYS A 121 0.11 5.37 -1.08
N GLN A 122 1.01 4.45 -0.76
CA GLN A 122 2.45 4.62 -0.74
C GLN A 122 3.13 3.29 -1.11
N ASP A 123 4.32 3.32 -1.68
CA ASP A 123 5.13 2.14 -2.05
C ASP A 123 4.32 1.10 -2.85
N TRP A 124 4.30 -0.17 -2.46
CA TRP A 124 3.50 -1.22 -3.08
C TRP A 124 2.00 -1.00 -2.96
N GLY A 125 1.56 -0.28 -1.92
CA GLY A 125 0.17 0.19 -1.84
C GLY A 125 -0.21 1.06 -3.02
N SER A 126 0.75 1.84 -3.59
CA SER A 126 0.51 2.60 -4.82
C SER A 126 0.52 1.70 -6.06
N LEU A 127 1.46 0.77 -6.19
CA LEU A 127 1.51 -0.12 -7.34
C LEU A 127 0.21 -0.94 -7.47
N ILE A 128 -0.25 -1.52 -6.36
CA ILE A 128 -1.50 -2.31 -6.34
C ILE A 128 -2.71 -1.38 -6.41
N GLY A 129 -2.78 -0.35 -5.56
CA GLY A 129 -3.93 0.56 -5.48
C GLY A 129 -4.23 1.28 -6.79
N LEU A 130 -3.21 1.77 -7.49
CA LEU A 130 -3.42 2.39 -8.82
C LEU A 130 -3.89 1.37 -9.87
N ARG A 131 -3.52 0.09 -9.74
CA ARG A 131 -4.08 -0.97 -10.59
C ARG A 131 -5.56 -1.25 -10.27
N LEU A 132 -5.97 -1.13 -8.98
CA LEU A 132 -7.39 -1.21 -8.60
C LEU A 132 -8.18 -0.04 -9.19
N VAL A 133 -7.63 1.19 -9.10
CA VAL A 133 -8.23 2.37 -9.73
C VAL A 133 -8.40 2.16 -11.23
N ALA A 134 -7.38 1.65 -11.92
CA ALA A 134 -7.44 1.41 -13.36
C ALA A 134 -8.42 0.30 -13.76
N ALA A 135 -8.61 -0.72 -12.90
CA ALA A 135 -9.52 -1.83 -13.17
C ALA A 135 -10.99 -1.53 -12.86
N ALA A 136 -11.26 -0.63 -11.90
CA ALA A 136 -12.61 -0.26 -11.47
C ALA A 136 -12.71 1.26 -11.20
N PRO A 137 -12.47 2.12 -12.24
CA PRO A 137 -12.34 3.56 -12.07
C PRO A 137 -13.61 4.24 -11.56
N GLU A 138 -14.78 3.64 -11.78
CA GLU A 138 -16.07 4.13 -11.29
C GLU A 138 -16.20 4.05 -9.77
N ARG A 139 -15.47 3.16 -9.11
CA ARG A 139 -15.49 3.00 -7.64
C ARG A 139 -14.69 4.07 -6.91
N PHE A 140 -13.77 4.75 -7.63
CA PHE A 140 -12.84 5.72 -7.04
C PHE A 140 -13.22 7.14 -7.43
N ARG A 141 -13.16 8.03 -6.46
CA ARG A 141 -13.47 9.47 -6.60
C ARG A 141 -12.22 10.35 -6.61
N ALA A 142 -11.15 9.92 -5.94
CA ALA A 142 -9.91 10.68 -5.82
C ALA A 142 -8.72 9.78 -5.47
N VAL A 143 -7.51 10.31 -5.64
CA VAL A 143 -6.25 9.64 -5.28
C VAL A 143 -5.34 10.61 -4.52
N ALA A 144 -4.83 10.18 -3.36
CA ALA A 144 -3.70 10.76 -2.64
C ALA A 144 -2.50 9.82 -2.74
N LEU A 145 -1.52 10.17 -3.54
CA LEU A 145 -0.31 9.39 -3.78
C LEU A 145 0.88 9.98 -3.03
N SER A 146 1.58 9.15 -2.26
CA SER A 146 2.86 9.47 -1.65
C SER A 146 3.90 8.40 -1.97
N ASN A 147 5.15 8.77 -2.02
CA ASN A 147 6.36 7.91 -2.08
C ASN A 147 6.13 6.55 -2.79
N GLY A 148 5.61 6.61 -4.00
CA GLY A 148 5.24 5.43 -4.76
C GLY A 148 5.25 5.68 -6.26
N GLY A 149 4.60 4.80 -7.01
CA GLY A 149 4.60 4.93 -8.45
C GLY A 149 3.82 3.86 -9.19
N LEU A 150 3.82 3.98 -10.50
CA LEU A 150 3.27 3.00 -11.43
C LEU A 150 4.30 2.75 -12.56
N PRO A 151 5.41 2.02 -12.27
CA PRO A 151 6.44 1.73 -13.27
C PRO A 151 5.88 0.94 -14.45
N GLU A 152 6.25 1.28 -15.67
CA GLU A 152 5.76 0.65 -16.91
C GLU A 152 6.90 0.13 -17.81
N GLY A 153 7.96 -0.38 -17.23
CA GLY A 153 9.19 -0.82 -17.90
C GLY A 153 10.36 0.12 -17.64
N GLY A 154 11.39 -0.01 -18.46
CA GLY A 154 12.65 0.71 -18.29
C GLY A 154 13.64 -0.03 -17.37
N PRO A 155 14.92 0.41 -17.35
CA PRO A 155 15.96 -0.26 -16.59
C PRO A 155 15.75 -0.08 -15.08
N ALA A 156 16.01 -1.14 -14.32
CA ALA A 156 16.03 -1.05 -12.86
C ALA A 156 17.23 -0.22 -12.39
N PRO A 157 17.03 0.78 -11.52
CA PRO A 157 18.15 1.49 -10.88
C PRO A 157 19.09 0.51 -10.15
N ARG A 158 20.40 0.75 -10.20
CA ARG A 158 21.40 -0.14 -9.57
C ARG A 158 21.13 -0.36 -8.08
N ALA A 159 20.77 0.70 -7.36
CA ALA A 159 20.44 0.61 -5.94
C ALA A 159 19.23 -0.31 -5.70
N PHE A 160 18.19 -0.22 -6.56
CA PHE A 160 17.05 -1.10 -6.48
C PHE A 160 17.39 -2.56 -6.83
N ALA A 161 18.26 -2.79 -7.81
CA ALA A 161 18.72 -4.14 -8.13
C ALA A 161 19.45 -4.81 -6.94
N ILE A 162 20.26 -4.04 -6.19
CA ILE A 162 20.91 -4.48 -4.95
C ILE A 162 19.86 -4.79 -3.87
N TRP A 163 18.88 -3.89 -3.66
CA TRP A 163 17.78 -4.11 -2.73
C TRP A 163 17.00 -5.39 -3.06
N ARG A 164 16.62 -5.59 -4.31
CA ARG A 164 15.93 -6.79 -4.80
C ARG A 164 16.72 -8.07 -4.53
N ALA A 165 18.02 -8.06 -4.78
CA ALA A 165 18.90 -9.20 -4.49
C ALA A 165 18.99 -9.47 -2.99
N PHE A 166 19.16 -8.44 -2.17
CA PHE A 166 19.19 -8.55 -0.71
C PHE A 166 17.86 -9.12 -0.20
N SER A 167 16.73 -8.55 -0.57
CA SER A 167 15.41 -9.02 -0.15
C SER A 167 15.21 -10.50 -0.50
N LYS A 168 15.54 -10.90 -1.72
CA LYS A 168 15.32 -12.26 -2.21
C LYS A 168 16.24 -13.31 -1.59
N TRP A 169 17.52 -12.98 -1.34
CA TRP A 169 18.57 -13.97 -1.08
C TRP A 169 19.29 -13.83 0.27
N SER A 170 19.20 -12.69 0.95
CA SER A 170 19.88 -12.51 2.24
C SER A 170 19.46 -13.57 3.26
N PRO A 171 20.36 -14.15 4.05
CA PRO A 171 19.99 -15.08 5.13
C PRO A 171 19.16 -14.40 6.22
N VAL A 172 19.32 -13.08 6.39
CA VAL A 172 18.57 -12.27 7.38
C VAL A 172 17.73 -11.21 6.69
N PHE A 173 16.52 -11.01 7.19
CA PHE A 173 15.60 -9.96 6.70
C PHE A 173 14.87 -9.34 7.90
N PRO A 174 15.50 -8.38 8.60
CA PRO A 174 14.98 -7.77 9.82
C PRO A 174 14.00 -6.64 9.46
N ILE A 175 12.72 -6.95 9.34
CA ILE A 175 11.69 -6.06 8.79
C ILE A 175 11.58 -4.75 9.57
N GLY A 176 11.40 -4.80 10.90
CA GLY A 176 11.30 -3.60 11.71
C GLY A 176 12.52 -2.68 11.61
N LYS A 177 13.74 -3.26 11.51
CA LYS A 177 14.98 -2.47 11.30
C LYS A 177 15.08 -1.88 9.90
N ILE A 178 14.53 -2.56 8.88
CA ILE A 178 14.48 -2.04 7.50
C ILE A 178 13.57 -0.82 7.48
N ILE A 179 12.39 -0.89 8.10
CA ILE A 179 11.45 0.22 8.20
C ILE A 179 12.07 1.39 8.97
N ALA A 180 12.69 1.13 10.12
CA ALA A 180 13.37 2.15 10.92
C ALA A 180 14.49 2.87 10.15
N LYS A 181 15.14 2.22 9.18
CA LYS A 181 16.13 2.88 8.29
C LYS A 181 15.48 3.70 7.19
N GLY A 182 14.25 3.40 6.82
CA GLY A 182 13.48 4.13 5.80
C GLY A 182 12.77 5.36 6.36
N THR A 183 12.73 5.55 7.68
CA THR A 183 12.19 6.73 8.38
C THR A 183 13.28 7.73 8.75
N LYS A 184 12.91 8.99 8.95
CA LYS A 184 13.80 10.04 9.49
C LYS A 184 13.70 10.15 11.01
N ARG A 185 12.48 9.99 11.56
CA ARG A 185 12.34 9.89 13.02
C ARG A 185 12.91 8.57 13.54
N ALA A 186 13.35 8.55 14.78
CA ALA A 186 13.71 7.31 15.46
C ALA A 186 12.43 6.55 15.84
N LEU A 187 12.30 5.30 15.39
CA LEU A 187 11.26 4.40 15.89
C LEU A 187 11.66 3.84 17.27
N SER A 188 10.71 3.70 18.17
CA SER A 188 10.92 3.02 19.46
C SER A 188 11.16 1.52 19.27
N ALA A 189 11.63 0.85 20.31
CA ALA A 189 11.81 -0.61 20.28
C ALA A 189 10.48 -1.35 20.09
N GLU A 190 9.42 -0.82 20.69
CA GLU A 190 8.06 -1.33 20.58
C GLU A 190 7.50 -1.19 19.17
N GLU A 191 7.72 -0.03 18.52
CA GLU A 191 7.33 0.20 17.13
C GLU A 191 8.09 -0.73 16.16
N ILE A 192 9.38 -0.91 16.36
CA ILE A 192 10.19 -1.86 15.58
C ILE A 192 9.66 -3.28 15.76
N ALA A 193 9.35 -3.69 17.00
CA ALA A 193 8.78 -5.00 17.31
C ALA A 193 7.38 -5.18 16.70
N ALA A 194 6.55 -4.12 16.66
CA ALA A 194 5.23 -4.15 16.03
C ALA A 194 5.30 -4.41 14.52
N TYR A 195 6.33 -3.92 13.83
CA TYR A 195 6.58 -4.25 12.43
C TYR A 195 7.11 -5.67 12.22
N ASP A 196 7.81 -6.24 13.18
CA ASP A 196 8.26 -7.63 13.13
C ASP A 196 7.17 -8.64 13.56
N ALA A 197 6.16 -8.22 14.32
CA ALA A 197 5.10 -9.07 14.87
C ALA A 197 4.39 -9.99 13.85
N PRO A 198 4.09 -9.54 12.60
CA PRO A 198 3.50 -10.42 11.58
C PRO A 198 4.37 -11.61 11.16
N PHE A 199 5.66 -11.62 11.53
CA PHE A 199 6.67 -12.51 10.97
C PHE A 199 7.47 -13.22 12.08
N PRO A 200 6.84 -14.12 12.86
CA PRO A 200 7.46 -14.75 14.03
C PRO A 200 8.73 -15.55 13.70
N ASP A 201 8.84 -16.04 12.47
CA ASP A 201 10.03 -16.72 11.96
C ASP A 201 10.25 -16.48 10.45
N PRO A 202 11.39 -16.92 9.86
CA PRO A 202 11.68 -16.67 8.44
C PRO A 202 10.68 -17.25 7.45
N SER A 203 9.90 -18.29 7.80
CA SER A 203 8.92 -18.92 6.89
C SER A 203 7.74 -17.99 6.58
N TYR A 204 7.42 -17.06 7.48
CA TYR A 204 6.37 -16.07 7.29
C TYR A 204 6.76 -14.91 6.35
N LYS A 205 8.05 -14.79 5.99
CA LYS A 205 8.59 -13.66 5.22
C LYS A 205 8.62 -13.87 3.71
N ALA A 206 8.00 -14.96 3.20
CA ALA A 206 8.07 -15.29 1.76
C ALA A 206 7.53 -14.16 0.87
N GLY A 207 6.37 -13.59 1.22
CA GLY A 207 5.75 -12.44 0.55
C GLY A 207 6.67 -11.20 0.55
N ALA A 208 7.03 -10.70 1.74
CA ALA A 208 7.89 -9.53 1.89
C ALA A 208 9.20 -9.66 1.10
N ARG A 209 9.80 -10.84 1.09
CA ARG A 209 11.08 -11.08 0.41
C ARG A 209 10.99 -11.13 -1.10
N ILE A 210 9.84 -11.49 -1.68
CA ILE A 210 9.70 -11.62 -3.14
C ILE A 210 9.17 -10.34 -3.79
N PHE A 211 8.48 -9.47 -3.06
CA PHE A 211 7.81 -8.28 -3.59
C PHE A 211 8.72 -7.39 -4.47
N PRO A 212 9.97 -7.05 -4.07
CA PRO A 212 10.83 -6.23 -4.93
C PRO A 212 11.10 -6.85 -6.30
N SER A 213 10.93 -8.18 -6.45
CA SER A 213 11.09 -8.86 -7.75
C SER A 213 9.91 -8.65 -8.70
N PHE A 214 8.79 -8.15 -8.21
CA PHE A 214 7.58 -7.92 -9.00
C PHE A 214 7.48 -6.50 -9.55
N VAL A 215 8.35 -5.57 -9.14
CA VAL A 215 8.33 -4.20 -9.68
C VAL A 215 8.53 -4.24 -11.19
N PRO A 216 7.62 -3.62 -11.98
CA PRO A 216 7.58 -3.76 -13.43
C PRO A 216 8.67 -2.97 -14.16
N PHE A 217 9.93 -3.38 -13.98
CA PHE A 217 11.04 -2.96 -14.82
C PHE A 217 11.10 -3.77 -16.13
N GLU A 218 12.04 -3.44 -16.99
CA GLU A 218 12.23 -4.10 -18.28
C GLU A 218 12.28 -5.64 -18.14
N GLY A 219 11.54 -6.33 -19.01
CA GLY A 219 11.42 -7.79 -18.99
C GLY A 219 10.46 -8.36 -17.94
N ASN A 220 9.86 -7.53 -17.07
CA ASN A 220 8.89 -8.02 -16.11
C ASN A 220 7.53 -8.29 -16.79
N PRO A 221 6.88 -9.44 -16.52
CA PRO A 221 5.60 -9.83 -17.15
C PRO A 221 4.44 -8.88 -16.85
N ALA A 222 4.51 -8.07 -15.79
CA ALA A 222 3.45 -7.10 -15.45
C ALA A 222 3.53 -5.79 -16.26
N VAL A 223 4.56 -5.58 -17.09
CA VAL A 223 4.73 -4.34 -17.87
C VAL A 223 3.55 -4.06 -18.81
N PRO A 224 3.01 -5.02 -19.58
CA PRO A 224 1.83 -4.76 -20.42
C PRO A 224 0.63 -4.23 -19.64
N ASP A 225 0.34 -4.82 -18.50
CA ASP A 225 -0.77 -4.40 -17.64
C ASP A 225 -0.53 -3.02 -17.02
N GLN A 226 0.72 -2.65 -16.70
CA GLN A 226 1.04 -1.31 -16.21
C GLN A 226 0.80 -0.26 -17.29
N LYS A 227 1.16 -0.58 -18.55
CA LYS A 227 0.88 0.30 -19.70
C LYS A 227 -0.62 0.46 -19.93
N ALA A 228 -1.41 -0.62 -19.78
CA ALA A 228 -2.86 -0.54 -19.86
C ALA A 228 -3.44 0.34 -18.72
N ALA A 229 -2.93 0.21 -17.50
CA ALA A 229 -3.33 1.07 -16.38
C ALA A 229 -3.03 2.56 -16.65
N TRP A 230 -1.88 2.87 -17.26
CA TRP A 230 -1.54 4.24 -17.64
C TRP A 230 -2.52 4.83 -18.66
N GLN A 231 -3.10 4.03 -19.57
CA GLN A 231 -4.12 4.53 -20.51
C GLN A 231 -5.36 5.05 -19.76
N VAL A 232 -5.72 4.44 -18.63
CA VAL A 232 -6.80 4.95 -17.77
C VAL A 232 -6.38 6.26 -17.10
N PHE A 233 -5.16 6.35 -16.58
CA PHE A 233 -4.67 7.57 -15.95
C PHE A 233 -4.43 8.72 -16.93
N ASP A 234 -4.14 8.46 -18.19
CA ASP A 234 -4.05 9.47 -19.25
C ASP A 234 -5.39 10.19 -19.48
N ALA A 235 -6.52 9.56 -19.12
CA ALA A 235 -7.86 10.12 -19.20
C ALA A 235 -8.48 10.42 -17.82
N TRP A 236 -7.72 10.23 -16.72
CA TRP A 236 -8.23 10.40 -15.36
C TRP A 236 -8.36 11.89 -15.00
N ASP A 237 -9.58 12.40 -14.95
CA ASP A 237 -9.92 13.79 -14.66
C ASP A 237 -10.36 14.04 -13.20
N LYS A 238 -10.62 12.97 -12.44
CA LYS A 238 -10.95 13.09 -11.02
C LYS A 238 -9.73 13.52 -10.20
N PRO A 239 -9.91 14.17 -9.04
CA PRO A 239 -8.81 14.71 -8.24
C PRO A 239 -7.70 13.70 -7.96
N PHE A 240 -6.46 14.07 -8.27
CA PHE A 240 -5.26 13.27 -8.06
C PHE A 240 -4.15 14.14 -7.44
N LEU A 241 -3.88 13.97 -6.15
CA LEU A 241 -2.90 14.76 -5.40
C LEU A 241 -1.65 13.94 -5.11
N CYS A 242 -0.48 14.52 -5.39
CA CYS A 242 0.81 13.98 -5.04
C CYS A 242 1.36 14.70 -3.79
N ALA A 243 1.75 13.94 -2.76
CA ALA A 243 2.35 14.43 -1.52
C ALA A 243 3.59 13.59 -1.18
N PHE A 244 4.71 13.89 -1.84
CA PHE A 244 5.94 13.10 -1.73
C PHE A 244 6.89 13.69 -0.69
N SER A 245 7.71 12.85 -0.05
CA SER A 245 8.70 13.30 0.92
C SER A 245 9.99 13.80 0.26
N ASP A 246 10.65 14.75 0.93
CA ASP A 246 11.92 15.33 0.47
C ASP A 246 13.14 14.42 0.70
N GLY A 247 13.01 13.43 1.57
CA GLY A 247 14.11 12.56 1.98
C GLY A 247 14.02 11.10 1.53
N ASP A 248 13.07 10.74 0.66
CA ASP A 248 12.97 9.38 0.13
C ASP A 248 13.99 9.13 -0.98
N PRO A 249 14.96 8.22 -0.81
CA PRO A 249 15.94 7.91 -1.84
C PRO A 249 15.40 7.00 -2.95
N ILE A 250 14.19 6.40 -2.76
CA ILE A 250 13.64 5.36 -3.64
C ILE A 250 12.73 5.96 -4.70
N THR A 251 11.78 6.81 -4.27
CA THR A 251 10.72 7.33 -5.15
C THR A 251 10.81 8.84 -5.39
N ARG A 252 11.87 9.47 -4.91
CA ARG A 252 12.11 10.91 -5.08
C ARG A 252 11.89 11.36 -6.52
N THR A 253 11.15 12.45 -6.69
CA THR A 253 10.73 13.03 -7.99
C THR A 253 9.75 12.16 -8.79
N GLY A 254 9.26 11.05 -8.23
CA GLY A 254 8.27 10.19 -8.89
C GLY A 254 6.95 10.89 -9.18
N GLU A 255 6.60 11.91 -8.36
CA GLU A 255 5.40 12.75 -8.54
C GLU A 255 5.37 13.48 -9.88
N THR A 256 6.53 13.87 -10.42
CA THR A 256 6.62 14.63 -11.67
C THR A 256 6.00 13.88 -12.84
N ARG A 257 6.08 12.56 -12.82
CA ARG A 257 5.48 11.72 -13.86
C ARG A 257 3.96 11.79 -13.83
N PHE A 258 3.36 11.80 -12.65
CA PHE A 258 1.90 11.90 -12.50
C PHE A 258 1.41 13.31 -12.81
N ILE A 259 2.05 14.34 -12.23
CA ILE A 259 1.68 15.74 -12.40
C ILE A 259 1.74 16.17 -13.88
N GLY A 260 2.70 15.64 -14.65
CA GLY A 260 2.84 15.96 -16.07
C GLY A 260 1.93 15.15 -17.00
N ARG A 261 1.25 14.10 -16.50
CA ARG A 261 0.55 13.14 -17.36
C ARG A 261 -0.92 12.95 -17.01
N VAL A 262 -1.28 13.00 -15.71
CA VAL A 262 -2.65 12.72 -15.24
C VAL A 262 -3.46 14.02 -15.19
N PRO A 263 -4.53 14.19 -16.00
CA PRO A 263 -5.32 15.43 -16.01
C PRO A 263 -5.86 15.86 -14.65
N GLY A 264 -6.30 14.91 -13.84
CA GLY A 264 -6.84 15.18 -12.49
C GLY A 264 -5.84 15.75 -11.47
N THR A 265 -4.56 15.87 -11.84
CA THR A 265 -3.54 16.58 -11.04
C THR A 265 -3.66 18.09 -11.16
N ALA A 266 -4.26 18.60 -12.22
CA ALA A 266 -4.39 20.03 -12.45
C ALA A 266 -5.20 20.70 -11.32
N GLY A 267 -4.68 21.80 -10.77
CA GLY A 267 -5.32 22.55 -9.71
C GLY A 267 -5.33 21.87 -8.33
N GLN A 268 -4.59 20.76 -8.17
CA GLN A 268 -4.42 20.15 -6.86
C GLN A 268 -3.30 20.81 -6.07
N ALA A 269 -3.42 20.82 -4.73
CA ALA A 269 -2.42 21.34 -3.81
C ALA A 269 -1.30 20.34 -3.56
N HIS A 270 -0.57 19.95 -4.63
CA HIS A 270 0.60 19.09 -4.48
C HIS A 270 1.57 19.66 -3.47
N ARG A 271 2.20 18.78 -2.70
CA ARG A 271 3.09 19.22 -1.63
C ARG A 271 4.28 18.29 -1.42
N THR A 272 5.35 18.85 -0.90
CA THR A 272 6.49 18.09 -0.42
C THR A 272 6.39 17.96 1.10
N LEU A 273 6.40 16.73 1.59
CA LEU A 273 6.36 16.40 3.01
C LEU A 273 7.76 16.22 3.58
N LYS A 274 7.92 16.36 4.90
CA LYS A 274 9.21 16.21 5.57
C LYS A 274 9.40 14.79 6.07
N GLY A 275 10.22 13.98 5.39
CA GLY A 275 10.40 12.59 5.85
C GLY A 275 11.23 11.73 4.92
N GLY A 276 11.32 10.44 5.28
CA GLY A 276 11.92 9.38 4.50
C GLY A 276 10.90 8.66 3.62
N HIS A 277 11.16 7.37 3.37
CA HIS A 277 10.31 6.54 2.53
C HIS A 277 8.94 6.26 3.18
N PHE A 278 8.91 6.00 4.48
CA PHE A 278 7.67 5.73 5.23
C PHE A 278 7.13 7.03 5.83
N ILE A 279 6.54 7.85 4.98
CA ILE A 279 6.06 9.20 5.35
C ILE A 279 4.98 9.18 6.44
N GLN A 280 4.23 8.10 6.55
CA GLN A 280 3.22 7.90 7.58
C GLN A 280 3.83 7.86 9.00
N GLU A 281 5.11 7.54 9.10
CA GLU A 281 5.87 7.59 10.35
C GLU A 281 6.47 8.98 10.61
N ASP A 282 6.89 9.68 9.57
CA ASP A 282 7.64 10.92 9.70
C ASP A 282 6.77 12.17 9.73
N ASP A 283 5.72 12.21 8.89
CA ASP A 283 4.79 13.34 8.77
C ASP A 283 3.35 12.84 8.50
N PRO A 284 2.76 12.09 9.46
CA PRO A 284 1.39 11.61 9.32
C PRO A 284 0.37 12.73 9.16
N GLU A 285 0.55 13.87 9.86
CA GLU A 285 -0.34 15.02 9.80
C GLU A 285 -0.33 15.66 8.41
N GLY A 286 0.84 15.85 7.81
CA GLY A 286 0.98 16.38 6.47
C GLY A 286 0.36 15.49 5.41
N PHE A 287 0.47 14.15 5.57
CA PHE A 287 -0.18 13.23 4.64
C PHE A 287 -1.69 13.14 4.87
N VAL A 288 -2.18 13.17 6.11
CA VAL A 288 -3.62 13.30 6.42
C VAL A 288 -4.20 14.55 5.76
N ALA A 289 -3.54 15.71 5.90
CA ALA A 289 -3.99 16.94 5.27
C ALA A 289 -4.09 16.81 3.74
N ALA A 290 -3.14 16.12 3.10
CA ALA A 290 -3.18 15.85 1.66
C ALA A 290 -4.38 14.96 1.28
N ILE A 291 -4.64 13.92 2.06
CA ILE A 291 -5.77 13.02 1.86
C ILE A 291 -7.10 13.78 1.98
N LEU A 292 -7.27 14.58 3.03
CA LEU A 292 -8.50 15.33 3.25
C LEU A 292 -8.74 16.38 2.17
N ASP A 293 -7.69 17.08 1.72
CA ASP A 293 -7.79 18.07 0.64
C ASP A 293 -8.29 17.46 -0.67
N VAL A 294 -7.76 16.30 -1.06
CA VAL A 294 -8.19 15.65 -2.30
C VAL A 294 -9.54 14.97 -2.17
N ALA A 295 -9.85 14.39 -0.99
CA ALA A 295 -11.12 13.76 -0.71
C ALA A 295 -12.29 14.75 -0.77
N ALA A 296 -12.11 15.96 -0.22
CA ALA A 296 -13.11 17.02 -0.26
C ALA A 296 -13.44 17.47 -1.69
N LYS A 297 -12.45 17.52 -2.58
CA LYS A 297 -12.64 17.89 -4.01
C LYS A 297 -13.31 16.79 -4.83
N GLY A 298 -13.17 15.53 -4.43
CA GLY A 298 -13.84 14.42 -5.07
C GLY A 298 -15.33 14.29 -4.70
N ALA A 299 -15.88 15.11 -3.81
CA ALA A 299 -17.30 15.07 -3.46
C ALA A 299 -18.20 15.32 -4.69
N PRO A 300 -19.34 14.61 -4.87
CA PRO A 300 -20.33 14.97 -5.88
C PRO A 300 -20.75 16.43 -5.64
N GLN A 301 -20.76 17.21 -6.72
CA GLN A 301 -21.31 18.58 -6.67
C GLN A 301 -22.85 18.55 -6.57
#